data_011efbed11ab33c13bd1261c93f26527
#
_entry.id   011efbed11ab33c13bd1261c93f26527
#
_cell.length_a   1.000
_cell.length_b   1.000
_cell.length_c   1.000
_cell.angle_alpha   90.00
_cell.angle_beta   90.00
_cell.angle_gamma   90.00
#
_symmetry.space_group_name_H-M   'P 1'
#
loop_
_entity.id
_entity.type
_entity.pdbx_description
1 polymer ?
#
loop_
_entity_poly.entity_id
_entity_poly.type
_entity_poly.pdbx_seq_one_letter_code
_entity_poly.pdbx_strand_id
1 'polypeptide(L)'
;LRATKAEIQVEAVTGDVEIHLQEGNVDAETVSGDVQVIAGKLQGGDVQSVSGDIAFNVSLAGGCRLDIESHSGDIDLALPSDSSVEIDLEAYSGDLHNRLGADQVGGDGRRELDLRMGSGDGRVEITTFSGDIELRAK
;
A
#
# COMPACT_ATOMS: atom_id res chain seq x y z
N LEU A 1 14.46 8.65 -4.85
CA LEU A 1 14.30 8.51 -6.30
C LEU A 1 13.08 9.30 -6.77
N ARG A 2 13.23 10.07 -7.82
CA ARG A 2 12.18 10.94 -8.33
C ARG A 2 11.99 10.73 -9.83
N ALA A 3 10.75 10.55 -10.26
CA ALA A 3 10.43 10.42 -11.67
C ALA A 3 9.07 11.06 -11.98
N THR A 4 8.88 11.49 -13.22
CA THR A 4 7.62 12.07 -13.66
C THR A 4 6.67 11.00 -14.16
N LYS A 5 7.13 10.16 -15.06
CA LYS A 5 6.32 9.12 -15.67
C LYS A 5 7.24 7.95 -15.97
N ALA A 6 7.13 6.89 -15.18
CA ALA A 6 8.09 5.81 -15.29
C ALA A 6 7.62 4.55 -14.58
N GLU A 7 8.32 3.47 -14.88
CA GLU A 7 8.29 2.27 -14.08
C GLU A 7 9.55 2.27 -13.21
N ILE A 8 9.36 2.25 -11.90
CA ILE A 8 10.47 2.32 -10.94
C ILE A 8 10.66 0.97 -10.29
N GLN A 9 11.88 0.46 -10.36
CA GLN A 9 12.26 -0.77 -9.71
C GLN A 9 13.41 -0.49 -8.76
N VAL A 10 13.21 -0.79 -7.48
CA VAL A 10 14.20 -0.55 -6.44
C VAL A 10 14.40 -1.82 -5.64
N GLU A 11 15.64 -2.18 -5.41
CA GLU A 11 16.01 -3.31 -4.59
C GLU A 11 17.08 -2.89 -3.60
N ALA A 12 16.80 -3.07 -2.31
CA ALA A 12 17.72 -2.67 -1.26
C ALA A 12 17.78 -3.75 -0.17
N VAL A 13 18.97 -3.95 0.39
CA VAL A 13 19.12 -4.86 1.52
C VAL A 13 18.93 -4.10 2.82
N THR A 14 19.62 -2.95 2.97
CA THR A 14 19.48 -2.11 4.14
C THR A 14 19.39 -0.66 3.71
N GLY A 15 18.72 0.16 4.54
CA GLY A 15 18.59 1.58 4.32
C GLY A 15 17.18 1.95 3.90
N ASP A 16 16.89 3.22 3.95
CA ASP A 16 15.56 3.74 3.65
C ASP A 16 15.41 4.00 2.16
N VAL A 17 14.22 3.69 1.65
CA VAL A 17 13.86 3.92 0.26
C VAL A 17 12.78 4.98 0.22
N GLU A 18 13.01 6.04 -0.54
CA GLU A 18 12.02 7.09 -0.75
C GLU A 18 11.82 7.28 -2.25
N ILE A 19 10.56 7.18 -2.67
CA ILE A 19 10.19 7.24 -4.09
C ILE A 19 9.18 8.36 -4.29
N HIS A 20 9.48 9.26 -5.21
CA HIS A 20 8.58 10.31 -5.64
C HIS A 20 8.26 10.11 -7.11
N LEU A 21 7.00 9.94 -7.44
CA LEU A 21 6.54 9.63 -8.78
C LEU A 21 5.27 10.42 -9.08
N GLN A 22 5.16 11.00 -10.27
CA GLN A 22 3.91 11.63 -10.67
C GLN A 22 2.92 10.62 -11.24
N GLU A 23 3.39 9.73 -12.10
CA GLU A 23 2.54 8.72 -12.72
C GLU A 23 3.38 7.50 -13.08
N GLY A 24 2.86 6.29 -12.87
CA GLY A 24 3.52 5.07 -13.29
C GLY A 24 3.39 3.92 -12.31
N ASN A 25 4.32 2.99 -12.40
CA ASN A 25 4.37 1.78 -11.59
C ASN A 25 5.60 1.79 -10.67
N VAL A 26 5.45 1.17 -9.50
CA VAL A 26 6.54 1.04 -8.54
C VAL A 26 6.72 -0.43 -8.16
N ASP A 27 7.95 -0.91 -8.23
CA ASP A 27 8.34 -2.22 -7.76
C ASP A 27 9.50 -2.03 -6.79
N ALA A 28 9.27 -2.28 -5.51
CA ALA A 28 10.26 -2.05 -4.48
C ALA A 28 10.39 -3.27 -3.57
N GLU A 29 11.63 -3.62 -3.27
CA GLU A 29 11.94 -4.76 -2.41
C GLU A 29 13.05 -4.37 -1.45
N THR A 30 12.84 -4.60 -0.16
CA THR A 30 13.87 -4.33 0.85
C THR A 30 13.86 -5.43 1.91
N VAL A 31 15.03 -5.71 2.48
CA VAL A 31 15.13 -6.64 3.60
C VAL A 31 14.94 -5.90 4.92
N SER A 32 15.68 -4.82 5.13
CA SER A 32 15.49 -3.99 6.33
C SER A 32 15.61 -2.52 5.97
N GLY A 33 14.79 -1.69 6.61
CA GLY A 33 14.70 -0.27 6.33
C GLY A 33 13.27 0.12 5.97
N ASP A 34 13.01 1.41 5.95
CA ASP A 34 11.69 1.93 5.69
C ASP A 34 11.49 2.24 4.21
N VAL A 35 10.29 2.01 3.70
CA VAL A 35 9.92 2.36 2.33
C VAL A 35 8.85 3.44 2.37
N GLN A 36 9.09 4.53 1.66
CA GLN A 36 8.12 5.60 1.52
C GLN A 36 7.87 5.87 0.05
N VAL A 37 6.62 5.81 -0.37
CA VAL A 37 6.23 6.08 -1.74
C VAL A 37 5.24 7.23 -1.77
N ILE A 38 5.57 8.25 -2.54
CA ILE A 38 4.70 9.39 -2.78
C ILE A 38 4.45 9.45 -4.28
N ALA A 39 3.20 9.25 -4.68
CA ALA A 39 2.86 9.27 -6.11
C ALA A 39 1.59 10.07 -6.33
N GLY A 40 1.58 10.83 -7.43
CA GLY A 40 0.40 11.56 -7.83
C GLY A 40 -0.66 10.65 -8.42
N LYS A 41 -0.25 9.68 -9.24
CA LYS A 41 -1.17 8.72 -9.87
C LYS A 41 -0.44 7.41 -10.08
N LEU A 42 -0.74 6.42 -9.26
CA LEU A 42 -0.09 5.13 -9.31
C LEU A 42 -0.95 4.16 -10.14
N GLN A 43 -0.36 3.61 -11.18
CA GLN A 43 -1.05 2.66 -12.05
C GLN A 43 -0.92 1.23 -11.55
N GLY A 44 0.11 0.95 -10.78
CA GLY A 44 0.30 -0.34 -10.17
C GLY A 44 1.56 -0.35 -9.33
N GLY A 45 1.75 -1.39 -8.55
CA GLY A 45 2.95 -1.51 -7.75
C GLY A 45 3.03 -2.84 -7.04
N ASP A 46 4.25 -3.20 -6.67
CA ASP A 46 4.55 -4.37 -5.88
C ASP A 46 5.63 -3.97 -4.89
N VAL A 47 5.32 -4.03 -3.60
CA VAL A 47 6.26 -3.64 -2.55
C VAL A 47 6.37 -4.76 -1.56
N GLN A 48 7.61 -5.19 -1.29
CA GLN A 48 7.90 -6.25 -0.35
C GLN A 48 8.95 -5.76 0.65
N SER A 49 8.72 -6.04 1.92
CA SER A 49 9.67 -5.75 2.97
C SER A 49 9.71 -6.91 3.96
N VAL A 50 10.90 -7.27 4.42
CA VAL A 50 11.02 -8.26 5.48
C VAL A 50 10.87 -7.59 6.84
N SER A 51 11.63 -6.54 7.12
CA SER A 51 11.46 -5.77 8.34
C SER A 51 11.60 -4.28 8.03
N GLY A 52 10.78 -3.47 8.64
CA GLY A 52 10.71 -2.04 8.40
C GLY A 52 9.30 -1.61 8.06
N ASP A 53 9.07 -0.33 8.08
CA ASP A 53 7.75 0.24 7.86
C ASP A 53 7.57 0.63 6.40
N ILE A 54 6.34 0.47 5.91
CA ILE A 54 5.99 0.86 4.55
C ILE A 54 4.94 1.96 4.63
N ALA A 55 5.22 3.08 3.99
CA ALA A 55 4.30 4.21 3.94
C ALA A 55 3.99 4.58 2.50
N PHE A 56 2.72 4.64 2.17
CA PHE A 56 2.23 5.07 0.87
C PHE A 56 1.38 6.31 1.00
N ASN A 57 1.68 7.31 0.20
CA ASN A 57 0.86 8.50 0.06
C ASN A 57 0.63 8.71 -1.44
N VAL A 58 -0.41 8.08 -1.96
CA VAL A 58 -0.60 7.96 -3.41
C VAL A 58 -2.06 8.21 -3.78
N SER A 59 -2.27 8.61 -5.02
CA SER A 59 -3.55 8.50 -5.68
C SER A 59 -3.50 7.32 -6.63
N LEU A 60 -4.57 6.58 -6.77
CA LEU A 60 -4.62 5.40 -7.61
C LEU A 60 -5.36 5.69 -8.90
N ALA A 61 -4.82 5.19 -10.01
CA ALA A 61 -5.49 5.26 -11.29
C ALA A 61 -6.64 4.25 -11.35
N GLY A 62 -7.62 4.50 -12.18
CA GLY A 62 -8.67 3.53 -12.43
C GLY A 62 -8.10 2.24 -13.01
N GLY A 63 -8.50 1.08 -12.48
CA GLY A 63 -7.97 -0.20 -12.91
C GLY A 63 -6.58 -0.52 -12.42
N CYS A 64 -6.07 0.21 -11.44
CA CYS A 64 -4.74 -0.03 -10.87
C CYS A 64 -4.70 -1.31 -10.05
N ARG A 65 -3.48 -1.83 -9.87
CA ARG A 65 -3.27 -2.99 -9.03
C ARG A 65 -2.02 -2.76 -8.17
N LEU A 66 -2.18 -2.90 -6.86
CA LEU A 66 -1.11 -2.67 -5.91
C LEU A 66 -1.02 -3.84 -4.94
N ASP A 67 0.15 -4.45 -4.84
CA ASP A 67 0.43 -5.52 -3.91
C ASP A 67 1.48 -5.05 -2.91
N ILE A 68 1.15 -5.15 -1.62
CA ILE A 68 2.06 -4.78 -0.54
C ILE A 68 2.20 -5.96 0.40
N GLU A 69 3.43 -6.37 0.66
CA GLU A 69 3.72 -7.48 1.54
C GLU A 69 4.81 -7.08 2.53
N SER A 70 4.55 -7.30 3.81
CA SER A 70 5.53 -7.08 4.86
C SER A 70 5.58 -8.29 5.78
N HIS A 71 6.78 -8.69 6.17
CA HIS A 71 6.93 -9.79 7.12
C HIS A 71 6.79 -9.28 8.56
N SER A 72 7.52 -8.23 8.91
CA SER A 72 7.34 -7.55 10.19
C SER A 72 7.51 -6.05 9.99
N GLY A 73 6.67 -5.27 10.62
CA GLY A 73 6.65 -3.83 10.47
C GLY A 73 5.25 -3.33 10.15
N ASP A 74 5.06 -2.04 10.21
CA ASP A 74 3.76 -1.42 10.02
C ASP A 74 3.58 -0.94 8.58
N ILE A 75 2.35 -0.99 8.11
CA ILE A 75 1.99 -0.49 6.78
C ILE A 75 1.00 0.65 6.95
N ASP A 76 1.31 1.78 6.34
CA ASP A 76 0.49 2.99 6.38
C ASP A 76 0.15 3.37 4.93
N LEU A 77 -1.12 3.36 4.60
CA LEU A 77 -1.60 3.66 3.27
C LEU A 77 -2.54 4.86 3.32
N ALA A 78 -2.18 5.94 2.65
CA ALA A 78 -2.99 7.13 2.53
C ALA A 78 -3.50 7.27 1.10
N LEU A 79 -4.80 7.31 0.93
CA LEU A 79 -5.48 7.42 -0.36
C LEU A 79 -6.45 8.60 -0.35
N PRO A 80 -6.71 9.22 -1.51
CA PRO A 80 -7.79 10.18 -1.60
C PRO A 80 -9.14 9.55 -1.28
N SER A 81 -10.03 10.29 -0.64
CA SER A 81 -11.34 9.77 -0.27
C SER A 81 -12.25 9.49 -1.47
N ASP A 82 -11.89 9.99 -2.64
CA ASP A 82 -12.64 9.78 -3.89
C ASP A 82 -12.07 8.64 -4.74
N SER A 83 -11.17 7.83 -4.20
CA SER A 83 -10.59 6.70 -4.91
C SER A 83 -11.65 5.62 -5.17
N SER A 84 -11.52 4.94 -6.31
CA SER A 84 -12.36 3.80 -6.67
C SER A 84 -11.51 2.55 -6.64
N VAL A 85 -11.45 1.90 -5.48
CA VAL A 85 -10.57 0.73 -5.29
C VAL A 85 -11.24 -0.29 -4.39
N GLU A 86 -10.83 -1.52 -4.58
CA GLU A 86 -11.14 -2.61 -3.67
C GLU A 86 -9.88 -2.99 -2.93
N ILE A 87 -9.93 -3.03 -1.60
CA ILE A 87 -8.77 -3.22 -0.75
C ILE A 87 -8.94 -4.49 0.06
N ASP A 88 -7.99 -5.41 -0.08
CA ASP A 88 -7.93 -6.63 0.71
C ASP A 88 -6.78 -6.52 1.70
N LEU A 89 -7.10 -6.62 2.98
CA LEU A 89 -6.12 -6.56 4.07
C LEU A 89 -6.05 -7.89 4.78
N GLU A 90 -4.84 -8.36 5.05
CA GLU A 90 -4.63 -9.58 5.81
C GLU A 90 -3.45 -9.39 6.75
N ALA A 91 -3.69 -9.60 8.04
CA ALA A 91 -2.66 -9.54 9.07
C ALA A 91 -2.74 -10.81 9.93
N TYR A 92 -1.66 -11.58 9.96
CA TYR A 92 -1.65 -12.79 10.78
C TYR A 92 -1.51 -12.47 12.26
N SER A 93 -0.77 -11.43 12.58
CA SER A 93 -0.59 -10.97 13.96
C SER A 93 -0.43 -9.45 13.93
N GLY A 94 -1.32 -8.73 14.56
CA GLY A 94 -1.37 -7.28 14.56
C GLY A 94 -2.79 -6.78 14.37
N ASP A 95 -2.94 -5.50 14.24
CA ASP A 95 -4.23 -4.84 14.17
C ASP A 95 -4.45 -4.17 12.81
N LEU A 96 -5.70 -4.12 12.40
CA LEU A 96 -6.13 -3.42 11.19
C LEU A 96 -6.89 -2.17 11.61
N HIS A 97 -6.45 -1.02 11.10
CA HIS A 97 -7.09 0.27 11.38
C HIS A 97 -7.60 0.88 10.10
N ASN A 98 -8.91 0.99 9.97
CA ASN A 98 -9.54 1.62 8.81
C ASN A 98 -10.02 3.01 9.17
N ARG A 99 -9.27 4.02 8.76
CA ARG A 99 -9.63 5.43 8.90
C ARG A 99 -9.94 6.07 7.55
N LEU A 100 -10.06 5.25 6.54
CA LEU A 100 -10.29 5.72 5.18
C LEU A 100 -11.75 6.02 4.88
N GLY A 101 -12.66 5.48 5.69
CA GLY A 101 -14.08 5.62 5.44
C GLY A 101 -14.62 4.65 4.39
N ALA A 102 -13.83 3.65 4.00
CA ALA A 102 -14.26 2.64 3.05
C ALA A 102 -15.25 1.66 3.69
N ASP A 103 -16.14 1.13 2.88
CA ASP A 103 -17.11 0.15 3.33
C ASP A 103 -16.49 -1.24 3.41
N GLN A 104 -16.71 -1.92 4.52
CA GLN A 104 -16.28 -3.28 4.67
C GLN A 104 -17.24 -4.20 3.93
N VAL A 105 -16.72 -4.98 2.97
CA VAL A 105 -17.52 -5.88 2.16
C VAL A 105 -17.23 -7.36 2.44
N GLY A 106 -16.19 -7.65 3.24
CA GLY A 106 -15.85 -9.01 3.63
C GLY A 106 -14.81 -9.05 4.72
N GLY A 107 -14.40 -10.26 5.12
CA GLY A 107 -13.42 -10.45 6.17
C GLY A 107 -14.02 -10.50 7.57
N ASP A 108 -13.20 -10.85 8.57
CA ASP A 108 -13.64 -10.95 9.96
C ASP A 108 -13.46 -9.65 10.75
N GLY A 109 -12.87 -8.63 10.15
CA GLY A 109 -12.62 -7.34 10.76
C GLY A 109 -11.43 -7.31 11.71
N ARG A 110 -10.73 -8.41 11.90
CA ARG A 110 -9.58 -8.52 12.81
C ARG A 110 -8.28 -8.83 12.07
N ARG A 111 -8.25 -9.96 11.39
CA ARG A 111 -7.06 -10.41 10.64
C ARG A 111 -7.24 -10.25 9.15
N GLU A 112 -8.46 -10.24 8.70
CA GLU A 112 -8.79 -10.11 7.31
C GLU A 112 -9.89 -9.07 7.17
N LEU A 113 -9.72 -8.15 6.23
CA LEU A 113 -10.64 -7.06 6.02
C LEU A 113 -10.69 -6.72 4.55
N ASP A 114 -11.85 -6.84 3.95
CA ASP A 114 -12.09 -6.47 2.57
C ASP A 114 -12.88 -5.17 2.54
N LEU A 115 -12.35 -4.18 1.86
CA LEU A 115 -12.94 -2.85 1.79
C LEU A 115 -13.19 -2.47 0.33
N ARG A 116 -14.23 -1.67 0.12
CA ARG A 116 -14.53 -1.14 -1.20
C ARG A 116 -14.75 0.36 -1.11
N MET A 117 -14.11 1.10 -2.00
CA MET A 117 -14.32 2.53 -2.18
C MET A 117 -14.82 2.78 -3.60
N GLY A 118 -15.87 3.59 -3.74
CA GLY A 118 -16.41 3.90 -5.05
C GLY A 118 -16.91 2.66 -5.78
N SER A 119 -16.56 2.54 -7.06
CA SER A 119 -16.96 1.41 -7.89
C SER A 119 -16.05 0.19 -7.75
N GLY A 120 -14.88 0.34 -7.07
CA GLY A 120 -13.94 -0.77 -6.93
C GLY A 120 -13.17 -1.11 -8.19
N ASP A 121 -12.86 -0.13 -9.02
CA ASP A 121 -12.15 -0.35 -10.28
C ASP A 121 -10.71 -0.81 -10.10
N GLY A 122 -10.03 -0.30 -9.08
CA GLY A 122 -8.68 -0.70 -8.75
C GLY A 122 -8.66 -1.77 -7.67
N ARG A 123 -7.50 -2.37 -7.48
CA ARG A 123 -7.34 -3.41 -6.46
C ARG A 123 -6.05 -3.20 -5.68
N VAL A 124 -6.16 -3.27 -4.35
CA VAL A 124 -5.01 -3.20 -3.44
C VAL A 124 -5.04 -4.43 -2.54
N GLU A 125 -3.94 -5.15 -2.50
CA GLU A 125 -3.76 -6.29 -1.61
C GLU A 125 -2.63 -5.98 -0.64
N ILE A 126 -2.90 -6.11 0.65
CA ILE A 126 -1.92 -5.84 1.70
C ILE A 126 -1.87 -7.04 2.63
N THR A 127 -0.68 -7.59 2.81
CA THR A 127 -0.45 -8.74 3.69
C THR A 127 0.70 -8.45 4.64
N THR A 128 0.50 -8.70 5.93
CA THR A 128 1.58 -8.65 6.92
C THR A 128 1.50 -9.86 7.85
N PHE A 129 2.67 -10.37 8.25
CA PHE A 129 2.73 -11.45 9.22
C PHE A 129 2.64 -10.92 10.65
N SER A 130 3.42 -9.89 10.96
CA SER A 130 3.29 -9.23 12.26
C SER A 130 3.50 -7.73 12.07
N GLY A 131 2.62 -6.95 12.66
CA GLY A 131 2.60 -5.51 12.52
C GLY A 131 1.19 -5.02 12.24
N ASP A 132 1.02 -3.72 12.26
CA ASP A 132 -0.26 -3.08 12.10
C ASP A 132 -0.43 -2.51 10.70
N ILE A 133 -1.66 -2.51 10.20
CA ILE A 133 -2.00 -1.88 8.93
C ILE A 133 -2.93 -0.71 9.23
N GLU A 134 -2.57 0.47 8.77
CA GLU A 134 -3.38 1.66 8.93
C GLU A 134 -3.74 2.25 7.57
N LEU A 135 -5.03 2.48 7.35
CA LEU A 135 -5.55 3.16 6.17
C LEU A 135 -6.04 4.53 6.56
N ARG A 136 -5.60 5.54 5.81
CA ARG A 136 -5.99 6.93 6.05
C ARG A 136 -6.51 7.57 4.78
N ALA A 137 -7.40 8.55 4.94
CA ALA A 137 -7.77 9.44 3.84
C ALA A 137 -6.81 10.63 3.81
N LYS A 138 -6.45 11.01 2.60
CA LYS A 138 -5.64 12.22 2.42
C LYS A 138 -6.45 13.46 2.71
#